data_02bcd461932a79ef1d9d039a56952f52
#
_entry.id   02bcd461932a79ef1d9d039a56952f52
#
_cell.length_a   1.000
_cell.length_b   1.000
_cell.length_c   1.000
_cell.angle_alpha   90.00
_cell.angle_beta   90.00
_cell.angle_gamma   90.00
#
_symmetry.space_group_name_H-M   'P 1'
#
loop_
_entity.id
_entity.type
_entity.pdbx_description
1 polymer ?
#
loop_
_entity_poly.entity_id
_entity_poly.type
_entity_poly.pdbx_seq_one_letter_code
_entity_poly.pdbx_strand_id
1 'polypeptide(L)'
;MPLILFFLTFSVFIYASSPSIEFEEVAPGIFVHQGEHLDVDETYHGDIANIGFIVGEESIAVIDSGGSLKIGNELKTAIRKFSKLPVRYVINTHVHLDHIYGNASFVGENVDFIGHVELPKAMALRKEFYERINLEYLDVPNDQSIQIAPNILIKPNESKIFDLGNRKIKVTAYSIAHTKTDVTIEDLNTKTLWAGDLLFTERTPVIDGDIHGFIDVIDKILMLDIDLVIPGHGTPTKKWKEAFLKEQNYFKLLRDEVRLAIDNDQDLQLTIDTAGQSESEKWELFDIQNGRNINKIFPTMEWE
;
A
#
# COMPACT_ATOMS: atom_id res chain seq x y z
N MET A 1 -72.84 -5.58 4.39
CA MET A 1 -71.52 -5.37 5.03
C MET A 1 -70.47 -5.65 3.99
N PRO A 2 -69.69 -4.67 3.53
CA PRO A 2 -68.59 -4.97 2.58
C PRO A 2 -67.33 -5.39 3.38
N LEU A 3 -66.77 -6.49 2.89
CA LEU A 3 -65.52 -7.06 3.40
C LEU A 3 -64.37 -6.24 2.83
N ILE A 4 -63.62 -5.50 3.68
CA ILE A 4 -62.42 -4.77 3.31
C ILE A 4 -61.24 -5.74 3.43
N LEU A 5 -60.66 -6.10 2.28
CA LEU A 5 -59.44 -6.90 2.19
C LEU A 5 -58.22 -5.94 2.33
N PHE A 6 -57.47 -6.06 3.45
CA PHE A 6 -56.22 -5.39 3.59
C PHE A 6 -55.10 -6.17 2.88
N PHE A 7 -54.57 -5.61 1.82
CA PHE A 7 -53.30 -6.12 1.22
C PHE A 7 -52.10 -5.56 2.00
N LEU A 8 -51.45 -6.43 2.74
CA LEU A 8 -50.14 -6.13 3.31
C LEU A 8 -49.09 -6.29 2.19
N THR A 9 -48.55 -5.18 1.70
CA THR A 9 -47.37 -5.17 0.82
C THR A 9 -46.12 -5.35 1.67
N PHE A 10 -45.49 -6.50 1.60
CA PHE A 10 -44.15 -6.73 2.13
C PHE A 10 -43.14 -6.10 1.15
N SER A 11 -42.53 -4.98 1.52
CA SER A 11 -41.36 -4.43 0.83
C SER A 11 -40.15 -5.27 1.19
N VAL A 12 -39.72 -6.12 0.27
CA VAL A 12 -38.42 -6.80 0.39
C VAL A 12 -37.33 -5.76 0.08
N PHE A 13 -36.66 -5.28 1.09
CA PHE A 13 -35.41 -4.55 0.93
C PHE A 13 -34.34 -5.55 0.45
N ILE A 14 -34.05 -5.53 -0.86
CA ILE A 14 -32.88 -6.18 -1.41
C ILE A 14 -31.68 -5.32 -0.94
N TYR A 15 -31.00 -5.75 0.10
CA TYR A 15 -29.67 -5.25 0.38
C TYR A 15 -28.79 -5.66 -0.80
N ALA A 16 -28.45 -4.69 -1.66
CA ALA A 16 -27.35 -4.88 -2.59
C ALA A 16 -26.10 -5.17 -1.73
N SER A 17 -25.59 -6.39 -1.81
CA SER A 17 -24.26 -6.68 -1.24
C SER A 17 -23.28 -5.74 -1.91
N SER A 18 -22.53 -4.97 -1.14
CA SER A 18 -21.36 -4.25 -1.65
C SER A 18 -20.52 -5.22 -2.48
N PRO A 19 -19.99 -4.81 -3.63
CA PRO A 19 -19.15 -5.69 -4.43
C PRO A 19 -18.05 -6.25 -3.52
N SER A 20 -17.91 -7.57 -3.48
CA SER A 20 -16.80 -8.22 -2.78
C SER A 20 -15.53 -7.92 -3.55
N ILE A 21 -14.45 -7.54 -2.86
CA ILE A 21 -13.14 -7.36 -3.50
C ILE A 21 -12.79 -8.61 -4.32
N GLU A 22 -12.34 -8.40 -5.55
CA GLU A 22 -11.98 -9.46 -6.48
C GLU A 22 -10.46 -9.63 -6.49
N PHE A 23 -9.99 -10.86 -6.69
CA PHE A 23 -8.56 -11.20 -6.75
C PHE A 23 -8.22 -11.86 -8.07
N GLU A 24 -7.13 -11.39 -8.68
CA GLU A 24 -6.53 -11.99 -9.86
C GLU A 24 -5.31 -12.84 -9.45
N GLU A 25 -5.16 -14.02 -10.02
CA GLU A 25 -3.93 -14.82 -9.91
C GLU A 25 -2.91 -14.31 -10.94
N VAL A 26 -1.97 -13.45 -10.49
CA VAL A 26 -0.98 -12.79 -11.37
C VAL A 26 0.27 -13.65 -11.63
N ALA A 27 0.53 -14.62 -10.76
CA ALA A 27 1.53 -15.66 -10.91
C ALA A 27 1.07 -16.91 -10.13
N PRO A 28 1.57 -18.13 -10.41
CA PRO A 28 1.12 -19.34 -9.74
C PRO A 28 1.09 -19.18 -8.21
N GLY A 29 -0.12 -19.23 -7.62
CA GLY A 29 -0.37 -19.10 -6.18
C GLY A 29 -0.17 -17.69 -5.61
N ILE A 30 -0.10 -16.66 -6.43
CA ILE A 30 -0.02 -15.24 -6.01
C ILE A 30 -1.28 -14.53 -6.49
N PHE A 31 -2.05 -14.04 -5.54
CA PHE A 31 -3.36 -13.41 -5.76
C PHE A 31 -3.31 -11.95 -5.32
N VAL A 32 -3.72 -11.05 -6.20
CA VAL A 32 -3.71 -9.60 -5.99
C VAL A 32 -5.11 -9.05 -6.18
N HIS A 33 -5.54 -8.20 -5.27
CA HIS A 33 -6.60 -7.23 -5.47
C HIS A 33 -5.95 -5.87 -5.76
N GLN A 34 -6.36 -5.24 -6.84
CA GLN A 34 -5.90 -3.91 -7.19
C GLN A 34 -6.84 -2.88 -6.60
N GLY A 35 -6.30 -2.00 -5.75
CA GLY A 35 -7.05 -0.90 -5.15
C GLY A 35 -7.39 0.19 -6.16
N GLU A 36 -8.34 1.05 -5.82
CA GLU A 36 -8.79 2.15 -6.68
C GLU A 36 -7.82 3.33 -6.62
N HIS A 37 -7.72 4.09 -7.73
CA HIS A 37 -6.92 5.32 -7.78
C HIS A 37 -7.72 6.49 -7.20
N LEU A 38 -7.88 6.51 -5.89
CA LEU A 38 -8.51 7.58 -5.13
C LEU A 38 -7.51 8.24 -4.17
N ASP A 39 -7.82 9.45 -3.76
CA ASP A 39 -7.13 10.10 -2.63
C ASP A 39 -7.80 9.75 -1.30
N VAL A 40 -7.21 10.21 -0.20
CA VAL A 40 -7.82 10.13 1.14
C VAL A 40 -8.65 11.40 1.36
N ASP A 41 -9.86 11.39 0.84
CA ASP A 41 -10.86 12.44 0.87
C ASP A 41 -12.27 11.85 1.08
N GLU A 42 -13.33 12.59 0.79
CA GLU A 42 -14.73 12.15 0.92
C GLU A 42 -15.11 10.95 0.04
N THR A 43 -14.27 10.56 -0.92
CA THR A 43 -14.47 9.36 -1.75
C THR A 43 -13.75 8.14 -1.19
N TYR A 44 -12.88 8.33 -0.19
CA TYR A 44 -12.10 7.27 0.42
C TYR A 44 -13.00 6.25 1.14
N HIS A 45 -12.80 4.97 0.84
CA HIS A 45 -13.55 3.87 1.46
C HIS A 45 -12.66 2.70 1.93
N GLY A 46 -11.35 2.94 2.02
CA GLY A 46 -10.37 2.00 2.56
C GLY A 46 -9.77 1.02 1.56
N ASP A 47 -10.10 1.15 0.27
CA ASP A 47 -9.68 0.24 -0.81
C ASP A 47 -8.93 0.97 -1.92
N ILE A 48 -7.75 1.49 -1.58
CA ILE A 48 -6.91 2.24 -2.54
C ILE A 48 -5.53 1.62 -2.76
N ALA A 49 -5.13 0.65 -1.93
CA ALA A 49 -3.86 -0.05 -2.06
C ALA A 49 -4.02 -1.44 -2.68
N ASN A 50 -2.99 -1.91 -3.36
CA ASN A 50 -2.91 -3.30 -3.75
C ASN A 50 -2.66 -4.17 -2.53
N ILE A 51 -3.53 -5.14 -2.32
CA ILE A 51 -3.44 -6.12 -1.24
C ILE A 51 -3.54 -7.54 -1.81
N GLY A 52 -3.07 -8.54 -1.08
CA GLY A 52 -3.28 -9.90 -1.53
C GLY A 52 -2.57 -10.96 -0.70
N PHE A 53 -2.29 -12.10 -1.34
CA PHE A 53 -1.74 -13.23 -0.62
C PHE A 53 -0.96 -14.19 -1.51
N ILE A 54 -0.04 -14.90 -0.87
CA ILE A 54 0.80 -15.94 -1.46
C ILE A 54 0.44 -17.28 -0.81
N VAL A 55 0.09 -18.28 -1.64
CA VAL A 55 -0.30 -19.61 -1.19
C VAL A 55 0.86 -20.56 -1.35
N GLY A 56 1.36 -21.13 -0.24
CA GLY A 56 2.31 -22.26 -0.22
C GLY A 56 1.61 -23.61 -0.18
N GLU A 57 2.34 -24.67 0.19
CA GLU A 57 1.76 -26.00 0.37
C GLU A 57 1.20 -26.21 1.80
N GLU A 58 1.68 -25.48 2.80
CA GLU A 58 1.27 -25.65 4.20
C GLU A 58 0.58 -24.39 4.80
N SER A 59 0.86 -23.22 4.25
CA SER A 59 0.35 -21.97 4.79
C SER A 59 0.28 -20.85 3.77
N ILE A 60 -0.30 -19.71 4.19
CA ILE A 60 -0.52 -18.51 3.40
C ILE A 60 0.19 -17.34 4.07
N ALA A 61 0.82 -16.49 3.24
CA ALA A 61 1.25 -15.15 3.62
C ALA A 61 0.30 -14.13 3.01
N VAL A 62 -0.24 -13.22 3.83
CA VAL A 62 -1.00 -12.03 3.41
C VAL A 62 -0.03 -10.89 3.28
N ILE A 63 -0.13 -10.13 2.19
CA ILE A 63 0.69 -8.94 1.93
C ILE A 63 -0.25 -7.74 1.94
N ASP A 64 -0.03 -6.87 2.91
CA ASP A 64 -0.90 -5.76 3.29
C ASP A 64 -2.36 -6.20 3.53
N SER A 65 -3.13 -5.40 4.18
CA SER A 65 -4.44 -5.83 4.66
C SER A 65 -5.59 -4.87 4.33
N GLY A 66 -5.28 -3.75 3.66
CA GLY A 66 -6.24 -2.73 3.31
C GLY A 66 -6.44 -1.67 4.40
N GLY A 67 -7.17 -0.63 4.06
CA GLY A 67 -7.34 0.59 4.86
C GLY A 67 -8.41 0.49 5.95
N SER A 68 -9.06 -0.66 6.13
CA SER A 68 -10.08 -0.83 7.15
C SER A 68 -10.27 -2.29 7.58
N LEU A 69 -10.87 -2.48 8.76
CA LEU A 69 -11.29 -3.81 9.21
C LEU A 69 -12.27 -4.48 8.22
N LYS A 70 -13.10 -3.70 7.54
CA LYS A 70 -14.03 -4.19 6.51
C LYS A 70 -13.24 -4.82 5.36
N ILE A 71 -12.28 -4.09 4.77
CA ILE A 71 -11.44 -4.58 3.68
C ILE A 71 -10.63 -5.82 4.12
N GLY A 72 -10.04 -5.80 5.32
CA GLY A 72 -9.34 -6.95 5.86
C GLY A 72 -10.24 -8.20 6.03
N ASN A 73 -11.50 -8.04 6.41
CA ASN A 73 -12.46 -9.13 6.50
C ASN A 73 -12.88 -9.66 5.12
N GLU A 74 -13.01 -8.79 4.13
CA GLU A 74 -13.27 -9.17 2.74
C GLU A 74 -12.08 -9.95 2.16
N LEU A 75 -10.85 -9.48 2.36
CA LEU A 75 -9.62 -10.20 2.02
C LEU A 75 -9.58 -11.59 2.68
N LYS A 76 -9.82 -11.67 3.99
CA LYS A 76 -9.87 -12.96 4.71
C LYS A 76 -10.94 -13.90 4.16
N THR A 77 -12.07 -13.36 3.75
CA THR A 77 -13.16 -14.12 3.13
C THR A 77 -12.79 -14.61 1.74
N ALA A 78 -12.14 -13.77 0.94
CA ALA A 78 -11.66 -14.12 -0.39
C ALA A 78 -10.59 -15.23 -0.32
N ILE A 79 -9.60 -15.13 0.58
CA ILE A 79 -8.58 -16.18 0.77
C ILE A 79 -9.22 -17.56 0.92
N ARG A 80 -10.29 -17.67 1.70
CA ARG A 80 -10.98 -18.95 1.94
C ARG A 80 -11.68 -19.55 0.70
N LYS A 81 -11.93 -18.73 -0.33
CA LYS A 81 -12.46 -19.22 -1.62
C LYS A 81 -11.36 -19.91 -2.43
N PHE A 82 -10.12 -19.43 -2.34
CA PHE A 82 -8.97 -19.96 -3.08
C PHE A 82 -8.22 -21.08 -2.34
N SER A 83 -8.14 -21.01 -0.99
CA SER A 83 -7.40 -21.98 -0.20
C SER A 83 -8.04 -22.24 1.17
N LYS A 84 -7.84 -23.46 1.69
CA LYS A 84 -8.22 -23.86 3.07
C LYS A 84 -7.03 -23.86 4.02
N LEU A 85 -5.85 -23.56 3.54
CA LEU A 85 -4.64 -23.48 4.36
C LEU A 85 -4.73 -22.33 5.36
N PRO A 86 -4.06 -22.43 6.51
CA PRO A 86 -4.02 -21.37 7.50
C PRO A 86 -3.21 -20.17 7.00
N VAL A 87 -3.65 -18.97 7.32
CA VAL A 87 -2.81 -17.77 7.26
C VAL A 87 -1.77 -17.88 8.39
N ARG A 88 -0.49 -17.86 8.03
CA ARG A 88 0.63 -17.95 8.97
C ARG A 88 1.33 -16.60 9.16
N TYR A 89 1.37 -15.80 8.12
CA TYR A 89 2.04 -14.51 8.12
C TYR A 89 1.12 -13.43 7.56
N VAL A 90 1.16 -12.26 8.19
CA VAL A 90 0.65 -10.99 7.65
C VAL A 90 1.85 -10.05 7.58
N ILE A 91 2.19 -9.57 6.39
CA ILE A 91 3.38 -8.77 6.14
C ILE A 91 2.93 -7.39 5.71
N ASN A 92 3.27 -6.37 6.48
CA ASN A 92 2.99 -4.99 6.09
C ASN A 92 4.21 -4.39 5.39
N THR A 93 3.98 -3.89 4.18
CA THR A 93 5.03 -3.27 3.37
C THR A 93 5.56 -1.99 4.00
N HIS A 94 4.68 -1.19 4.61
CA HIS A 94 5.03 0.05 5.30
C HIS A 94 3.89 0.56 6.20
N VAL A 95 3.97 1.82 6.67
CA VAL A 95 3.11 2.35 7.74
C VAL A 95 1.80 2.98 7.28
N HIS A 96 1.56 3.20 5.99
CA HIS A 96 0.37 3.92 5.57
C HIS A 96 -0.93 3.17 5.88
N LEU A 97 -2.01 3.96 6.11
CA LEU A 97 -3.25 3.43 6.65
C LEU A 97 -3.91 2.39 5.74
N ASP A 98 -3.83 2.58 4.44
CA ASP A 98 -4.41 1.72 3.41
C ASP A 98 -3.72 0.35 3.27
N HIS A 99 -2.59 0.16 3.95
CA HIS A 99 -1.83 -1.11 4.00
C HIS A 99 -2.00 -1.87 5.31
N ILE A 100 -2.36 -1.21 6.43
CA ILE A 100 -2.24 -1.82 7.77
C ILE A 100 -3.55 -1.97 8.55
N TYR A 101 -4.61 -1.26 8.22
CA TYR A 101 -5.82 -1.21 9.07
C TYR A 101 -6.72 -2.44 8.99
N GLY A 102 -6.52 -3.31 8.00
CA GLY A 102 -7.15 -4.62 7.96
C GLY A 102 -6.48 -5.70 8.82
N ASN A 103 -5.32 -5.43 9.43
CA ASN A 103 -4.54 -6.39 10.22
C ASN A 103 -5.37 -7.07 11.32
N ALA A 104 -6.28 -6.34 11.96
CA ALA A 104 -7.12 -6.87 13.04
C ALA A 104 -8.00 -8.07 12.61
N SER A 105 -8.33 -8.17 11.32
CA SER A 105 -9.05 -9.32 10.74
C SER A 105 -8.28 -10.63 10.84
N PHE A 106 -6.96 -10.56 10.93
CA PHE A 106 -6.07 -11.72 10.91
C PHE A 106 -5.52 -12.10 12.28
N VAL A 107 -5.87 -11.37 13.34
CA VAL A 107 -5.47 -11.73 14.70
C VAL A 107 -6.01 -13.12 15.03
N GLY A 108 -5.11 -14.02 15.48
CA GLY A 108 -5.45 -15.39 15.81
C GLY A 108 -4.23 -16.18 16.32
N GLU A 109 -4.48 -17.40 16.77
CA GLU A 109 -3.41 -18.30 17.18
C GLU A 109 -2.51 -18.62 15.96
N ASN A 110 -1.20 -18.55 16.17
CA ASN A 110 -0.17 -18.87 15.19
C ASN A 110 -0.11 -17.94 13.93
N VAL A 111 -0.63 -16.71 14.01
CA VAL A 111 -0.42 -15.70 12.98
C VAL A 111 0.67 -14.73 13.45
N ASP A 112 1.76 -14.64 12.70
CA ASP A 112 2.81 -13.66 12.95
C ASP A 112 2.64 -12.45 12.01
N PHE A 113 2.81 -11.27 12.57
CA PHE A 113 2.84 -10.02 11.83
C PHE A 113 4.29 -9.60 11.61
N ILE A 114 4.65 -9.34 10.35
CA ILE A 114 6.01 -9.05 9.90
C ILE A 114 6.07 -7.64 9.36
N GLY A 115 7.15 -6.92 9.67
CA GLY A 115 7.40 -5.60 9.11
C GLY A 115 8.77 -5.05 9.48
N HIS A 116 9.01 -3.83 9.05
CA HIS A 116 10.22 -3.10 9.34
C HIS A 116 10.38 -2.84 10.85
N VAL A 117 11.61 -2.78 11.37
CA VAL A 117 11.87 -2.54 12.79
C VAL A 117 11.32 -1.21 13.32
N GLU A 118 11.22 -0.19 12.48
CA GLU A 118 10.65 1.11 12.83
C GLU A 118 9.11 1.15 12.71
N LEU A 119 8.47 0.12 12.14
CA LEU A 119 7.03 0.13 11.87
C LEU A 119 6.18 0.30 13.15
N PRO A 120 6.44 -0.39 14.27
CA PRO A 120 5.65 -0.19 15.49
C PRO A 120 5.68 1.26 16.01
N LYS A 121 6.85 1.90 15.93
CA LYS A 121 7.00 3.29 16.33
C LYS A 121 6.29 4.25 15.37
N ALA A 122 6.40 4.01 14.07
CA ALA A 122 5.72 4.82 13.06
C ALA A 122 4.20 4.72 13.18
N MET A 123 3.65 3.51 13.43
CA MET A 123 2.23 3.29 13.70
C MET A 123 1.76 4.08 14.93
N ALA A 124 2.52 4.01 16.03
CA ALA A 124 2.17 4.74 17.26
C ALA A 124 2.16 6.26 17.07
N LEU A 125 3.11 6.81 16.29
CA LEU A 125 3.18 8.25 16.00
C LEU A 125 2.03 8.75 15.11
N ARG A 126 1.47 7.90 14.25
CA ARG A 126 0.40 8.25 13.30
C ARG A 126 -1.00 7.88 13.80
N LYS A 127 -1.08 7.21 14.95
CA LYS A 127 -2.32 6.62 15.47
C LYS A 127 -3.48 7.62 15.50
N GLU A 128 -3.32 8.74 16.19
CA GLU A 128 -4.39 9.75 16.35
C GLU A 128 -4.81 10.36 15.01
N PHE A 129 -3.85 10.55 14.09
CA PHE A 129 -4.13 11.06 12.75
C PHE A 129 -4.95 10.06 11.94
N TYR A 130 -4.58 8.79 11.96
CA TYR A 130 -5.30 7.73 11.23
C TYR A 130 -6.67 7.41 11.84
N GLU A 131 -6.79 7.44 13.16
CA GLU A 131 -8.08 7.32 13.84
C GLU A 131 -9.05 8.43 13.42
N ARG A 132 -8.56 9.66 13.27
CA ARG A 132 -9.36 10.78 12.76
C ARG A 132 -9.81 10.55 11.31
N ILE A 133 -8.93 10.10 10.42
CA ILE A 133 -9.27 9.78 9.03
C ILE A 133 -10.32 8.66 8.99
N ASN A 134 -10.14 7.60 9.76
CA ASN A 134 -11.07 6.49 9.80
C ASN A 134 -12.44 6.91 10.33
N LEU A 135 -12.48 7.81 11.30
CA LEU A 135 -13.75 8.35 11.80
C LEU A 135 -14.41 9.27 10.77
N GLU A 136 -13.63 10.15 10.12
CA GLU A 136 -14.13 11.16 9.20
C GLU A 136 -14.67 10.57 7.89
N TYR A 137 -13.93 9.64 7.30
CA TYR A 137 -14.25 9.12 5.96
C TYR A 137 -14.85 7.71 5.95
N LEU A 138 -14.61 6.91 6.98
CA LEU A 138 -15.11 5.52 7.05
C LEU A 138 -16.17 5.29 8.13
N ASP A 139 -16.56 6.33 8.90
CA ASP A 139 -17.46 6.21 10.05
C ASP A 139 -17.00 5.16 11.08
N VAL A 140 -15.68 4.91 11.20
CA VAL A 140 -15.11 3.94 12.13
C VAL A 140 -14.73 4.62 13.43
N PRO A 141 -15.42 4.35 14.56
CA PRO A 141 -15.07 4.88 15.87
C PRO A 141 -13.65 4.51 16.30
N ASN A 142 -13.00 5.40 17.09
CA ASN A 142 -11.59 5.21 17.50
C ASN A 142 -11.35 3.91 18.28
N ASP A 143 -12.32 3.41 19.05
CA ASP A 143 -12.24 2.15 19.76
C ASP A 143 -12.34 0.91 18.85
N GLN A 144 -12.73 1.09 17.59
CA GLN A 144 -12.76 0.08 16.53
C GLN A 144 -11.63 0.24 15.52
N SER A 145 -10.92 1.37 15.53
CA SER A 145 -9.77 1.66 14.69
C SER A 145 -8.50 1.01 15.29
N ILE A 146 -8.39 -0.33 15.18
CA ILE A 146 -7.36 -1.10 15.87
C ILE A 146 -6.16 -1.33 14.99
N GLN A 147 -4.99 -0.84 15.42
CA GLN A 147 -3.70 -1.12 14.81
C GLN A 147 -3.06 -2.36 15.45
N ILE A 148 -2.61 -3.31 14.64
CA ILE A 148 -1.83 -4.47 15.06
C ILE A 148 -0.41 -4.30 14.55
N ALA A 149 0.51 -4.06 15.47
CA ALA A 149 1.93 -3.90 15.17
C ALA A 149 2.60 -5.26 14.90
N PRO A 150 3.65 -5.30 14.04
CA PRO A 150 4.39 -6.53 13.78
C PRO A 150 5.14 -7.02 15.03
N ASN A 151 5.17 -8.36 15.19
CA ASN A 151 5.93 -9.08 16.21
C ASN A 151 7.24 -9.68 15.68
N ILE A 152 7.39 -9.78 14.34
CA ILE A 152 8.65 -10.14 13.69
C ILE A 152 9.18 -8.91 12.95
N LEU A 153 10.34 -8.42 13.39
CA LEU A 153 10.92 -7.18 12.91
C LEU A 153 12.18 -7.44 12.06
N ILE A 154 12.33 -6.66 10.98
CA ILE A 154 13.46 -6.72 10.06
C ILE A 154 14.15 -5.36 10.05
N LYS A 155 15.46 -5.34 10.23
CA LYS A 155 16.24 -4.09 10.24
C LYS A 155 16.57 -3.63 8.82
N PRO A 156 16.82 -2.32 8.64
CA PRO A 156 17.25 -1.78 7.36
C PRO A 156 18.42 -2.55 6.75
N ASN A 157 18.32 -2.84 5.46
CA ASN A 157 19.29 -3.62 4.67
C ASN A 157 19.48 -5.08 5.13
N GLU A 158 18.59 -5.62 5.97
CA GLU A 158 18.51 -7.04 6.29
C GLU A 158 17.38 -7.71 5.51
N SER A 159 17.52 -9.01 5.30
CA SER A 159 16.47 -9.87 4.72
C SER A 159 16.24 -11.08 5.61
N LYS A 160 14.98 -11.55 5.65
CA LYS A 160 14.62 -12.82 6.28
C LYS A 160 13.83 -13.68 5.31
N ILE A 161 14.04 -14.99 5.37
CA ILE A 161 13.31 -15.97 4.56
C ILE A 161 12.27 -16.66 5.45
N PHE A 162 11.06 -16.77 4.92
CA PHE A 162 9.94 -17.48 5.54
C PHE A 162 9.48 -18.60 4.61
N ASP A 163 9.16 -19.76 5.17
CA ASP A 163 8.69 -20.93 4.42
C ASP A 163 7.18 -21.09 4.60
N LEU A 164 6.48 -21.26 3.48
CA LEU A 164 5.03 -21.47 3.43
C LEU A 164 4.68 -22.95 3.16
N GLY A 165 5.67 -23.85 3.28
CA GLY A 165 5.62 -25.22 2.82
C GLY A 165 6.08 -25.32 1.36
N ASN A 166 7.31 -25.77 1.17
CA ASN A 166 7.98 -25.91 -0.14
C ASN A 166 7.92 -24.64 -1.03
N ARG A 167 7.62 -23.49 -0.42
CA ARG A 167 7.58 -22.17 -1.06
C ARG A 167 8.19 -21.13 -0.13
N LYS A 168 9.26 -20.50 -0.56
CA LYS A 168 10.01 -19.53 0.24
C LYS A 168 9.75 -18.12 -0.25
N ILE A 169 9.45 -17.24 0.69
CA ILE A 169 9.38 -15.80 0.47
C ILE A 169 10.52 -15.11 1.22
N LYS A 170 11.13 -14.13 0.59
CA LYS A 170 12.19 -13.30 1.17
C LYS A 170 11.65 -11.90 1.43
N VAL A 171 11.63 -11.47 2.70
CA VAL A 171 11.24 -10.12 3.11
C VAL A 171 12.50 -9.31 3.34
N THR A 172 12.65 -8.20 2.62
CA THR A 172 13.81 -7.30 2.69
C THR A 172 13.38 -5.93 3.18
N ALA A 173 14.02 -5.42 4.23
CA ALA A 173 13.79 -4.07 4.74
C ALA A 173 14.80 -3.08 4.18
N TYR A 174 14.35 -1.86 3.90
CA TYR A 174 15.18 -0.80 3.32
C TYR A 174 15.44 0.33 4.33
N SER A 175 16.42 1.17 4.03
CA SER A 175 16.56 2.47 4.65
C SER A 175 15.42 3.38 4.20
N ILE A 176 15.35 4.61 4.75
CA ILE A 176 14.32 5.57 4.39
C ILE A 176 14.23 5.76 2.87
N ALA A 177 13.00 5.58 2.34
CA ALA A 177 12.68 5.75 0.93
C ALA A 177 11.29 6.38 0.79
N HIS A 178 10.25 5.62 0.39
CA HIS A 178 8.86 6.07 0.43
C HIS A 178 8.45 6.47 1.85
N THR A 179 8.78 5.64 2.83
CA THR A 179 8.67 5.94 4.27
C THR A 179 9.97 5.55 4.99
N LYS A 180 9.96 5.51 6.34
CA LYS A 180 11.04 4.92 7.17
C LYS A 180 10.83 3.43 7.45
N THR A 181 9.84 2.81 6.83
CA THR A 181 9.36 1.48 7.25
C THR A 181 9.18 0.50 6.09
N ASP A 182 9.83 0.79 4.95
CA ASP A 182 9.58 0.07 3.71
C ASP A 182 10.22 -1.32 3.70
N VAL A 183 9.42 -2.32 3.31
CA VAL A 183 9.90 -3.67 3.02
C VAL A 183 9.33 -4.16 1.70
N THR A 184 10.08 -5.02 1.02
CA THR A 184 9.59 -5.78 -0.15
C THR A 184 9.48 -7.26 0.19
N ILE A 185 8.62 -7.97 -0.54
CA ILE A 185 8.44 -9.41 -0.42
C ILE A 185 8.71 -10.05 -1.78
N GLU A 186 9.74 -10.89 -1.85
CA GLU A 186 10.10 -11.66 -3.05
C GLU A 186 9.65 -13.10 -2.88
N ASP A 187 8.75 -13.57 -3.75
CA ASP A 187 8.49 -15.00 -3.90
C ASP A 187 9.59 -15.66 -4.75
N LEU A 188 10.39 -16.49 -4.11
CA LEU A 188 11.57 -17.08 -4.74
C LEU A 188 11.22 -18.16 -5.78
N ASN A 189 9.99 -18.68 -5.76
CA ASN A 189 9.55 -19.72 -6.70
C ASN A 189 9.16 -19.14 -8.06
N THR A 190 8.51 -17.97 -8.07
CA THR A 190 8.00 -17.32 -9.30
C THR A 190 8.80 -16.07 -9.67
N LYS A 191 9.81 -15.70 -8.89
CA LYS A 191 10.54 -14.43 -9.03
C LYS A 191 9.60 -13.21 -9.08
N THR A 192 8.57 -13.24 -8.27
CA THR A 192 7.62 -12.13 -8.14
C THR A 192 8.00 -11.27 -6.96
N LEU A 193 8.15 -9.96 -7.18
CA LEU A 193 8.42 -8.98 -6.14
C LEU A 193 7.15 -8.21 -5.82
N TRP A 194 6.72 -8.22 -4.58
CA TRP A 194 5.77 -7.28 -4.03
C TRP A 194 6.53 -6.07 -3.51
N ALA A 195 6.40 -4.95 -4.21
CA ALA A 195 7.21 -3.75 -3.95
C ALA A 195 6.61 -2.85 -2.86
N GLY A 196 5.30 -2.98 -2.58
CA GLY A 196 4.60 -1.96 -1.82
C GLY A 196 4.74 -0.60 -2.52
N ASP A 197 4.74 0.46 -1.76
CA ASP A 197 4.84 1.84 -2.26
C ASP A 197 6.29 2.26 -2.61
N LEU A 198 7.16 1.28 -2.79
CA LEU A 198 8.43 1.49 -3.50
C LEU A 198 8.25 1.48 -5.02
N LEU A 199 7.02 1.18 -5.50
CA LEU A 199 6.60 1.37 -6.88
C LEU A 199 5.13 1.78 -6.96
N PHE A 200 4.89 2.83 -7.72
CA PHE A 200 3.57 3.24 -8.18
C PHE A 200 3.51 3.07 -9.70
N THR A 201 2.44 2.47 -10.19
CA THR A 201 2.12 2.48 -11.60
C THR A 201 0.86 3.29 -11.84
N GLU A 202 0.80 4.02 -12.96
CA GLU A 202 -0.36 4.82 -13.37
C GLU A 202 -0.60 6.08 -12.53
N ARG A 203 -0.69 5.99 -11.19
CA ARG A 203 -0.85 7.17 -10.31
C ARG A 203 0.50 7.77 -9.90
N THR A 204 0.47 9.05 -9.53
CA THR A 204 1.66 9.80 -9.07
C THR A 204 2.28 9.14 -7.85
N PRO A 205 3.58 8.85 -7.89
CA PRO A 205 4.31 8.34 -6.72
C PRO A 205 4.27 9.33 -5.56
N VAL A 206 4.24 8.80 -4.32
CA VAL A 206 4.17 9.60 -3.08
C VAL A 206 5.49 9.53 -2.34
N ILE A 207 5.98 10.68 -1.86
CA ILE A 207 7.19 10.81 -1.04
C ILE A 207 6.79 11.22 0.38
N ASP A 208 6.87 10.30 1.34
CA ASP A 208 6.67 10.60 2.76
C ASP A 208 7.97 10.42 3.58
N GLY A 209 8.96 9.76 3.02
CA GLY A 209 10.28 9.57 3.57
C GLY A 209 11.32 10.58 3.08
N ASP A 210 12.18 10.12 2.18
CA ASP A 210 13.31 10.87 1.65
C ASP A 210 13.53 10.59 0.16
N ILE A 211 13.59 11.64 -0.68
CA ILE A 211 13.67 11.49 -2.14
C ILE A 211 15.00 10.87 -2.59
N HIS A 212 16.13 11.19 -1.92
CA HIS A 212 17.43 10.63 -2.28
C HIS A 212 17.48 9.15 -1.92
N GLY A 213 17.04 8.80 -0.71
CA GLY A 213 16.94 7.41 -0.27
C GLY A 213 15.99 6.59 -1.15
N PHE A 214 14.90 7.19 -1.65
CA PHE A 214 13.97 6.52 -2.55
C PHE A 214 14.65 6.19 -3.89
N ILE A 215 15.35 7.16 -4.50
CA ILE A 215 16.14 6.95 -5.73
C ILE A 215 17.17 5.84 -5.53
N ASP A 216 17.89 5.84 -4.40
CA ASP A 216 18.90 4.82 -4.07
C ASP A 216 18.30 3.42 -3.88
N VAL A 217 17.09 3.33 -3.32
CA VAL A 217 16.39 2.05 -3.16
C VAL A 217 15.92 1.51 -4.51
N ILE A 218 15.43 2.37 -5.40
CA ILE A 218 15.08 1.97 -6.77
C ILE A 218 16.30 1.40 -7.49
N ASP A 219 17.48 2.03 -7.39
CA ASP A 219 18.72 1.52 -7.99
C ASP A 219 19.07 0.13 -7.49
N LYS A 220 18.87 -0.16 -6.19
CA LYS A 220 19.07 -1.51 -5.63
C LYS A 220 18.07 -2.53 -6.17
N ILE A 221 16.79 -2.14 -6.29
CA ILE A 221 15.73 -3.02 -6.81
C ILE A 221 15.98 -3.35 -8.29
N LEU A 222 16.45 -2.40 -9.09
CA LEU A 222 16.76 -2.59 -10.50
C LEU A 222 17.86 -3.64 -10.76
N MET A 223 18.65 -4.00 -9.74
CA MET A 223 19.68 -5.05 -9.81
C MET A 223 19.14 -6.47 -9.51
N LEU A 224 17.87 -6.60 -9.10
CA LEU A 224 17.27 -7.89 -8.78
C LEU A 224 16.95 -8.70 -10.05
N ASP A 225 16.88 -10.02 -9.88
CA ASP A 225 16.46 -10.96 -10.95
C ASP A 225 14.99 -11.35 -10.73
N ILE A 226 14.10 -10.52 -11.25
CA ILE A 226 12.64 -10.57 -11.05
C ILE A 226 11.94 -10.72 -12.40
N ASP A 227 10.82 -11.44 -12.42
CA ASP A 227 9.99 -11.65 -13.61
C ASP A 227 8.71 -10.80 -13.59
N LEU A 228 8.16 -10.52 -12.40
CA LEU A 228 6.94 -9.76 -12.19
C LEU A 228 7.08 -8.87 -10.95
N VAL A 229 6.59 -7.64 -11.00
CA VAL A 229 6.47 -6.77 -9.83
C VAL A 229 5.02 -6.39 -9.60
N ILE A 230 4.61 -6.44 -8.33
CA ILE A 230 3.33 -5.95 -7.84
C ILE A 230 3.62 -4.63 -7.11
N PRO A 231 3.15 -3.48 -7.63
CA PRO A 231 3.29 -2.18 -6.97
C PRO A 231 2.38 -2.07 -5.75
N GLY A 232 2.57 -1.06 -4.92
CA GLY A 232 1.62 -0.73 -3.86
C GLY A 232 0.31 -0.15 -4.40
N HIS A 233 0.39 0.53 -5.55
CA HIS A 233 -0.76 1.07 -6.26
C HIS A 233 -0.61 0.92 -7.76
N GLY A 234 -1.71 0.55 -8.43
CA GLY A 234 -1.78 0.38 -9.88
C GLY A 234 -1.47 -1.05 -10.36
N THR A 235 -1.32 -1.23 -11.65
CA THR A 235 -1.33 -2.55 -12.28
C THR A 235 0.00 -3.31 -12.09
N PRO A 236 -0.02 -4.60 -11.65
CA PRO A 236 1.15 -5.47 -11.65
C PRO A 236 1.79 -5.58 -13.04
N THR A 237 3.13 -5.59 -13.10
CA THR A 237 3.81 -5.48 -14.40
C THR A 237 5.05 -6.36 -14.54
N LYS A 238 5.17 -7.00 -15.74
CA LYS A 238 6.40 -7.65 -16.19
C LYS A 238 7.41 -6.65 -16.77
N LYS A 239 6.96 -5.47 -17.14
CA LYS A 239 7.82 -4.35 -17.60
C LYS A 239 8.33 -3.52 -16.42
N TRP A 240 8.62 -4.20 -15.33
CA TRP A 240 8.91 -3.59 -14.05
C TRP A 240 10.13 -2.64 -14.08
N LYS A 241 11.18 -2.96 -14.88
CA LYS A 241 12.33 -2.04 -15.02
C LYS A 241 11.92 -0.71 -15.65
N GLU A 242 11.04 -0.74 -16.67
CA GLU A 242 10.52 0.46 -17.30
C GLU A 242 9.67 1.27 -16.30
N ALA A 243 8.86 0.59 -15.49
CA ALA A 243 8.02 1.23 -14.47
C ALA A 243 8.87 1.93 -13.39
N PHE A 244 9.86 1.24 -12.80
CA PHE A 244 10.78 1.84 -11.82
C PHE A 244 11.61 2.99 -12.42
N LEU A 245 12.06 2.87 -13.66
CA LEU A 245 12.79 3.96 -14.33
C LEU A 245 11.90 5.17 -14.62
N LYS A 246 10.61 4.95 -14.95
CA LYS A 246 9.63 6.05 -15.11
C LYS A 246 9.46 6.82 -13.81
N GLU A 247 9.24 6.10 -12.72
CA GLU A 247 9.10 6.67 -11.37
C GLU A 247 10.38 7.37 -10.92
N GLN A 248 11.54 6.74 -11.08
CA GLN A 248 12.82 7.34 -10.73
C GLN A 248 13.10 8.63 -11.52
N ASN A 249 12.72 8.67 -12.80
CA ASN A 249 12.88 9.87 -13.62
C ASN A 249 12.00 11.02 -13.11
N TYR A 250 10.77 10.74 -12.69
CA TYR A 250 9.91 11.72 -12.01
C TYR A 250 10.58 12.26 -10.74
N PHE A 251 11.13 11.40 -9.88
CA PHE A 251 11.81 11.84 -8.67
C PHE A 251 13.06 12.66 -8.96
N LYS A 252 13.88 12.26 -9.94
CA LYS A 252 15.07 13.01 -10.35
C LYS A 252 14.69 14.39 -10.89
N LEU A 253 13.67 14.46 -11.75
CA LEU A 253 13.15 15.73 -12.28
C LEU A 253 12.68 16.63 -11.12
N LEU A 254 11.85 16.10 -10.23
CA LEU A 254 11.28 16.87 -9.12
C LEU A 254 12.38 17.39 -8.18
N ARG A 255 13.34 16.54 -7.81
CA ARG A 255 14.52 16.93 -7.02
C ARG A 255 15.29 18.07 -7.68
N ASP A 256 15.61 17.93 -8.96
CA ASP A 256 16.45 18.88 -9.70
C ASP A 256 15.74 20.22 -9.87
N GLU A 257 14.43 20.22 -10.17
CA GLU A 257 13.63 21.44 -10.29
C GLU A 257 13.41 22.15 -8.94
N VAL A 258 13.18 21.40 -7.85
CA VAL A 258 13.09 21.96 -6.49
C VAL A 258 14.44 22.54 -6.06
N ARG A 259 15.57 21.87 -6.34
CA ARG A 259 16.90 22.43 -6.08
C ARG A 259 17.12 23.75 -6.82
N LEU A 260 16.77 23.77 -8.10
CA LEU A 260 16.89 25.00 -8.91
C LEU A 260 16.02 26.14 -8.36
N ALA A 261 14.82 25.84 -7.89
CA ALA A 261 13.93 26.83 -7.28
C ALA A 261 14.54 27.42 -6.01
N ILE A 262 15.10 26.58 -5.13
CA ILE A 262 15.80 27.00 -3.90
C ILE A 262 17.02 27.87 -4.24
N ASP A 263 17.85 27.45 -5.20
CA ASP A 263 19.05 28.19 -5.63
C ASP A 263 18.72 29.59 -6.24
N ASN A 264 17.47 29.76 -6.70
CA ASN A 264 16.97 31.04 -7.23
C ASN A 264 16.10 31.81 -6.21
N ASP A 265 16.16 31.49 -4.93
CA ASP A 265 15.35 32.10 -3.86
C ASP A 265 13.83 32.06 -4.14
N GLN A 266 13.35 31.06 -4.89
CA GLN A 266 11.93 30.88 -5.16
C GLN A 266 11.22 30.33 -3.93
N ASP A 267 10.06 30.90 -3.59
CA ASP A 267 9.27 30.43 -2.47
C ASP A 267 8.58 29.06 -2.74
N LEU A 268 8.16 28.40 -1.65
CA LEU A 268 7.52 27.08 -1.71
C LEU A 268 6.27 27.07 -2.58
N GLN A 269 5.40 28.09 -2.48
CA GLN A 269 4.13 28.10 -3.22
C GLN A 269 4.38 28.19 -4.72
N LEU A 270 5.26 29.07 -5.16
CA LEU A 270 5.63 29.19 -6.58
C LEU A 270 6.30 27.90 -7.07
N THR A 271 7.09 27.23 -6.23
CA THR A 271 7.70 25.95 -6.58
C THR A 271 6.64 24.85 -6.75
N ILE A 272 5.63 24.79 -5.86
CA ILE A 272 4.48 23.87 -6.01
C ILE A 272 3.76 24.11 -7.34
N ASP A 273 3.57 25.37 -7.73
CA ASP A 273 2.83 25.72 -8.94
C ASP A 273 3.63 25.42 -10.24
N THR A 274 4.95 25.31 -10.15
CA THR A 274 5.82 25.25 -11.36
C THR A 274 6.62 23.95 -11.51
N ALA A 275 7.11 23.35 -10.43
CA ALA A 275 7.96 22.18 -10.51
C ALA A 275 7.15 20.90 -10.82
N GLY A 276 7.75 20.01 -11.61
CA GLY A 276 7.17 18.73 -11.99
C GLY A 276 6.10 18.81 -13.11
N GLN A 277 5.71 19.99 -13.57
CA GLN A 277 4.54 20.17 -14.45
C GLN A 277 4.66 19.43 -15.80
N SER A 278 5.85 19.12 -16.27
CA SER A 278 6.08 18.30 -17.47
C SER A 278 5.66 16.83 -17.31
N GLU A 279 5.36 16.40 -16.09
CA GLU A 279 4.90 15.05 -15.76
C GLU A 279 3.36 14.94 -15.63
N SER A 280 2.63 16.07 -15.63
CA SER A 280 1.20 16.16 -15.30
C SER A 280 0.30 15.22 -16.12
N GLU A 281 0.58 15.02 -17.40
CA GLU A 281 -0.20 14.14 -18.27
C GLU A 281 0.21 12.64 -18.17
N LYS A 282 1.25 12.32 -17.39
CA LYS A 282 1.80 10.97 -17.32
C LYS A 282 1.29 10.16 -16.14
N TRP A 283 0.65 10.84 -15.17
CA TRP A 283 0.29 10.28 -13.89
C TRP A 283 -1.12 10.70 -13.46
N GLU A 284 -1.90 9.75 -12.97
CA GLU A 284 -3.17 10.05 -12.29
C GLU A 284 -2.92 10.72 -10.93
N LEU A 285 -3.89 11.47 -10.42
CA LEU A 285 -3.83 12.21 -9.17
C LEU A 285 -2.66 13.21 -9.08
N PHE A 286 -2.13 13.66 -10.23
CA PHE A 286 -0.92 14.49 -10.28
C PHE A 286 -1.09 15.82 -9.54
N ASP A 287 -2.17 16.55 -9.81
CA ASP A 287 -2.36 17.90 -9.27
C ASP A 287 -2.26 17.96 -7.74
N ILE A 288 -2.73 16.90 -7.07
CA ILE A 288 -2.72 16.85 -5.61
C ILE A 288 -1.41 16.25 -5.06
N GLN A 289 -0.91 15.17 -5.67
CA GLN A 289 0.25 14.45 -5.13
C GLN A 289 1.57 15.15 -5.45
N ASN A 290 1.71 15.80 -6.63
CA ASN A 290 2.92 16.53 -6.97
C ASN A 290 3.16 17.68 -6.00
N GLY A 291 2.11 18.46 -5.66
CA GLY A 291 2.21 19.52 -4.68
C GLY A 291 2.57 19.02 -3.27
N ARG A 292 2.01 17.87 -2.86
CA ARG A 292 2.36 17.23 -1.57
C ARG A 292 3.82 16.78 -1.55
N ASN A 293 4.31 16.20 -2.64
CA ASN A 293 5.71 15.79 -2.78
C ASN A 293 6.66 16.99 -2.65
N ILE A 294 6.36 18.10 -3.35
CA ILE A 294 7.17 19.31 -3.26
C ILE A 294 7.16 19.87 -1.84
N ASN A 295 5.97 19.96 -1.22
CA ASN A 295 5.83 20.42 0.17
C ASN A 295 6.62 19.56 1.15
N LYS A 296 6.79 18.27 0.85
CA LYS A 296 7.58 17.32 1.65
C LYS A 296 9.08 17.52 1.49
N ILE A 297 9.56 17.65 0.24
CA ILE A 297 11.01 17.66 -0.05
C ILE A 297 11.64 19.04 0.06
N PHE A 298 10.92 20.13 -0.27
CA PHE A 298 11.44 21.48 -0.29
C PHE A 298 12.09 21.89 1.03
N PRO A 299 11.42 21.78 2.21
CA PRO A 299 12.05 22.17 3.48
C PRO A 299 13.29 21.35 3.84
N THR A 300 13.34 20.09 3.41
CA THR A 300 14.50 19.22 3.66
C THR A 300 15.68 19.66 2.82
N MET A 301 15.44 19.95 1.54
CA MET A 301 16.47 20.35 0.59
C MET A 301 17.02 21.77 0.80
N GLU A 302 16.27 22.66 1.48
CA GLU A 302 16.80 23.98 1.88
C GLU A 302 17.99 23.89 2.86
N TRP A 303 18.11 22.78 3.60
CA TRP A 303 19.15 22.58 4.62
C TRP A 303 20.34 21.70 4.15
N GLU A 304 20.32 21.24 2.92
CA GLU A 304 21.43 20.52 2.30
C GLU A 304 22.50 21.49 1.73
#